data_0e925d8d9ac8407270193134a4ca93b8
#
_entry.id   0e925d8d9ac8407270193134a4ca93b8
#
_cell.length_a   1.000
_cell.length_b   1.000
_cell.length_c   1.000
_cell.angle_alpha   90.00
_cell.angle_beta   90.00
_cell.angle_gamma   90.00
#
_symmetry.space_group_name_H-M   'P 1'
#
loop_
_entity.id
_entity.type
_entity.pdbx_description
1 polymer ?
#
loop_
_entity_poly.entity_id
_entity_poly.type
_entity_poly.pdbx_seq_one_letter_code
_entity_poly.pdbx_strand_id
1 'polypeptide(L)'
;MARILLVEDEKAIRNVLRNILLNEDPKHHIDEAEDGDQAIEALDASSYDLVLCDIKMPKRDGLEVLAHAMKHYGDTPFVMISGHGDLDTAVGCIRSGAYDYIAKPPDLNRLITTIRQALDRKKLVAENQRLRKKVDKKFEMVGESAALETVREVIEKVAPTDARVLITGPNGSGKEIVANQIHQLSARSRQAFIEVNCAAIPSELIESELFGHTKGSFTSAIKDRKG
;
A
#
# COMPACT_ATOMS: atom_id res chain seq x y z
N MET A 1 -19.28 0.91 0.46
CA MET A 1 -19.61 -0.20 -0.46
C MET A 1 -18.31 -0.91 -0.78
N ALA A 2 -18.22 -2.19 -0.52
CA ALA A 2 -17.06 -3.03 -0.82
C ALA A 2 -17.55 -4.35 -1.43
N ARG A 3 -16.72 -5.01 -2.25
CA ARG A 3 -16.96 -6.36 -2.79
C ARG A 3 -16.15 -7.35 -1.96
N ILE A 4 -16.85 -8.28 -1.31
CA ILE A 4 -16.27 -9.22 -0.35
C ILE A 4 -16.50 -10.64 -0.88
N LEU A 5 -15.45 -11.45 -0.89
CA LEU A 5 -15.56 -12.89 -1.13
C LEU A 5 -15.64 -13.61 0.22
N LEU A 6 -16.70 -14.36 0.42
CA LEU A 6 -16.93 -15.20 1.61
C LEU A 6 -16.76 -16.66 1.22
N VAL A 7 -15.73 -17.30 1.76
CA VAL A 7 -15.38 -18.69 1.46
C VAL A 7 -15.55 -19.53 2.70
N GLU A 8 -16.56 -20.41 2.68
CA GLU A 8 -16.98 -21.25 3.83
C GLU A 8 -17.80 -22.42 3.29
N ASP A 9 -17.46 -23.65 3.64
CA ASP A 9 -18.15 -24.84 3.15
C ASP A 9 -19.49 -25.08 3.88
N GLU A 10 -19.56 -24.75 5.17
CA GLU A 10 -20.78 -24.91 5.95
C GLU A 10 -21.80 -23.80 5.64
N LYS A 11 -22.89 -24.15 4.94
CA LYS A 11 -23.96 -23.22 4.56
C LYS A 11 -24.56 -22.44 5.74
N ALA A 12 -24.66 -23.07 6.92
CA ALA A 12 -25.21 -22.41 8.11
C ALA A 12 -24.29 -21.29 8.58
N ILE A 13 -22.97 -21.54 8.65
CA ILE A 13 -21.95 -20.57 9.05
C ILE A 13 -21.85 -19.47 7.99
N ARG A 14 -21.82 -19.84 6.72
CA ARG A 14 -21.77 -18.90 5.59
C ARG A 14 -22.94 -17.90 5.64
N ASN A 15 -24.16 -18.37 5.89
CA ASN A 15 -25.34 -17.50 6.04
C ASN A 15 -25.21 -16.54 7.24
N VAL A 16 -24.67 -17.00 8.38
CA VAL A 16 -24.47 -16.16 9.56
C VAL A 16 -23.44 -15.06 9.25
N LEU A 17 -22.29 -15.43 8.69
CA LEU A 17 -21.24 -14.47 8.32
C LEU A 17 -21.74 -13.46 7.29
N ARG A 18 -22.47 -13.91 6.28
CA ARG A 18 -23.11 -13.04 5.29
C ARG A 18 -24.04 -12.01 5.93
N ASN A 19 -24.89 -12.44 6.84
CA ASN A 19 -25.82 -11.55 7.55
C ASN A 19 -25.06 -10.53 8.42
N ILE A 20 -23.98 -10.94 9.08
CA ILE A 20 -23.12 -10.04 9.86
C ILE A 20 -22.52 -8.95 8.93
N LEU A 21 -21.99 -9.34 7.77
CA LEU A 21 -21.41 -8.40 6.80
C LEU A 21 -22.46 -7.42 6.25
N LEU A 22 -23.67 -7.90 5.94
CA LEU A 22 -24.77 -7.06 5.44
C LEU A 22 -25.38 -6.15 6.51
N ASN A 23 -25.38 -6.58 7.76
CA ASN A 23 -25.82 -5.73 8.89
C ASN A 23 -24.82 -4.62 9.16
N GLU A 24 -23.51 -4.84 8.91
CA GLU A 24 -22.48 -3.83 9.05
C GLU A 24 -22.63 -2.72 7.99
N ASP A 25 -22.77 -3.11 6.73
CA ASP A 25 -23.10 -2.18 5.62
C ASP A 25 -23.95 -2.92 4.57
N PRO A 26 -25.26 -2.61 4.47
CA PRO A 26 -26.15 -3.22 3.48
C PRO A 26 -25.74 -3.01 2.01
N LYS A 27 -24.80 -2.10 1.77
CA LYS A 27 -24.27 -1.82 0.43
C LYS A 27 -23.10 -2.72 0.04
N HIS A 28 -22.64 -3.61 0.93
CA HIS A 28 -21.61 -4.59 0.55
C HIS A 28 -22.17 -5.55 -0.49
N HIS A 29 -21.35 -5.87 -1.50
CA HIS A 29 -21.60 -6.96 -2.43
C HIS A 29 -20.83 -8.18 -1.96
N ILE A 30 -21.54 -9.27 -1.69
CA ILE A 30 -20.95 -10.49 -1.12
C ILE A 30 -21.11 -11.61 -2.15
N ASP A 31 -19.96 -12.06 -2.67
CA ASP A 31 -19.88 -13.28 -3.45
C ASP A 31 -19.52 -14.43 -2.50
N GLU A 32 -20.09 -15.62 -2.74
CA GLU A 32 -19.92 -16.79 -1.90
C GLU A 32 -19.20 -17.89 -2.66
N ALA A 33 -18.31 -18.62 -1.98
CA ALA A 33 -17.69 -19.85 -2.47
C ALA A 33 -17.80 -20.92 -1.38
N GLU A 34 -18.05 -22.17 -1.83
CA GLU A 34 -18.29 -23.31 -0.93
C GLU A 34 -17.06 -24.20 -0.75
N ASP A 35 -16.01 -23.96 -1.54
CA ASP A 35 -14.74 -24.66 -1.50
C ASP A 35 -13.60 -23.82 -2.08
N GLY A 36 -12.37 -24.29 -1.94
CA GLY A 36 -11.20 -23.57 -2.40
C GLY A 36 -11.09 -23.43 -3.91
N ASP A 37 -11.63 -24.36 -4.70
CA ASP A 37 -11.61 -24.26 -6.18
C ASP A 37 -12.54 -23.13 -6.64
N GLN A 38 -13.76 -23.06 -6.11
CA GLN A 38 -14.68 -21.94 -6.40
C GLN A 38 -14.10 -20.59 -5.94
N ALA A 39 -13.40 -20.58 -4.80
CA ALA A 39 -12.75 -19.36 -4.32
C ALA A 39 -11.67 -18.87 -5.31
N ILE A 40 -10.84 -19.76 -5.83
CA ILE A 40 -9.82 -19.43 -6.83
C ILE A 40 -10.46 -18.95 -8.13
N GLU A 41 -11.48 -19.65 -8.64
CA GLU A 41 -12.23 -19.23 -9.83
C GLU A 41 -12.83 -17.83 -9.67
N ALA A 42 -13.41 -17.52 -8.50
CA ALA A 42 -13.95 -16.21 -8.20
C ALA A 42 -12.86 -15.12 -8.16
N LEU A 43 -11.71 -15.41 -7.54
CA LEU A 43 -10.56 -14.51 -7.48
C LEU A 43 -9.98 -14.22 -8.88
N ASP A 44 -9.90 -15.24 -9.75
CA ASP A 44 -9.38 -15.09 -11.10
C ASP A 44 -10.37 -14.32 -12.01
N ALA A 45 -11.67 -14.43 -11.72
CA ALA A 45 -12.73 -13.75 -12.50
C ALA A 45 -12.98 -12.29 -12.06
N SER A 46 -12.68 -11.93 -10.81
CA SER A 46 -13.08 -10.64 -10.25
C SER A 46 -12.13 -10.15 -9.16
N SER A 47 -12.07 -8.83 -9.00
CA SER A 47 -11.31 -8.21 -7.90
C SER A 47 -12.19 -8.03 -6.66
N TYR A 48 -11.64 -8.29 -5.49
CA TYR A 48 -12.30 -8.17 -4.20
C TYR A 48 -11.58 -7.16 -3.29
N ASP A 49 -12.35 -6.49 -2.44
CA ASP A 49 -11.83 -5.56 -1.44
C ASP A 49 -11.40 -6.30 -0.17
N LEU A 50 -11.96 -7.47 0.09
CA LEU A 50 -11.67 -8.33 1.22
C LEU A 50 -12.04 -9.79 0.86
N VAL A 51 -11.25 -10.73 1.36
CA VAL A 51 -11.62 -12.15 1.38
C VAL A 51 -11.73 -12.62 2.83
N LEU A 52 -12.84 -13.22 3.18
CA LEU A 52 -13.08 -13.90 4.44
C LEU A 52 -13.11 -15.40 4.15
N CYS A 53 -12.10 -16.14 4.61
CA CYS A 53 -11.87 -17.52 4.17
C CYS A 53 -11.72 -18.47 5.35
N ASP A 54 -12.51 -19.55 5.36
CA ASP A 54 -12.24 -20.67 6.27
C ASP A 54 -10.96 -21.40 5.84
N ILE A 55 -10.24 -21.92 6.81
CA ILE A 55 -9.04 -22.72 6.56
C ILE A 55 -9.40 -24.13 6.12
N LYS A 56 -10.33 -24.79 6.85
CA LYS A 56 -10.69 -26.20 6.59
C LYS A 56 -11.88 -26.32 5.68
N MET A 57 -11.60 -26.59 4.42
CA MET A 57 -12.63 -26.77 3.41
C MET A 57 -12.30 -27.98 2.52
N PRO A 58 -13.29 -28.58 1.86
CA PRO A 58 -13.06 -29.65 0.88
C PRO A 58 -12.31 -29.16 -0.35
N LYS A 59 -11.70 -30.10 -1.06
CA LYS A 59 -10.88 -29.93 -2.28
C LYS A 59 -9.57 -29.20 -1.98
N ARG A 60 -9.56 -27.87 -1.99
CA ARG A 60 -8.42 -27.02 -1.58
C ARG A 60 -8.73 -26.34 -0.27
N ASP A 61 -7.76 -26.33 0.60
CA ASP A 61 -7.89 -25.63 1.89
C ASP A 61 -7.69 -24.12 1.75
N GLY A 62 -8.06 -23.37 2.79
CA GLY A 62 -7.95 -21.91 2.77
C GLY A 62 -6.51 -21.40 2.70
N LEU A 63 -5.50 -22.20 3.09
CA LEU A 63 -4.09 -21.82 2.98
C LEU A 63 -3.62 -21.89 1.53
N GLU A 64 -4.10 -22.86 0.76
CA GLU A 64 -3.83 -22.96 -0.68
C GLU A 64 -4.46 -21.78 -1.43
N VAL A 65 -5.70 -21.39 -1.06
CA VAL A 65 -6.37 -20.19 -1.59
C VAL A 65 -5.59 -18.93 -1.27
N LEU A 66 -5.12 -18.78 -0.02
CA LEU A 66 -4.28 -17.66 0.41
C LEU A 66 -2.97 -17.61 -0.39
N ALA A 67 -2.29 -18.74 -0.56
CA ALA A 67 -1.03 -18.83 -1.32
C ALA A 67 -1.23 -18.41 -2.79
N HIS A 68 -2.31 -18.86 -3.43
CA HIS A 68 -2.69 -18.44 -4.78
C HIS A 68 -2.92 -16.94 -4.84
N ALA A 69 -3.69 -16.41 -3.90
CA ALA A 69 -4.02 -14.99 -3.84
C ALA A 69 -2.80 -14.10 -3.60
N MET A 70 -1.89 -14.49 -2.71
CA MET A 70 -0.67 -13.70 -2.45
C MET A 70 0.24 -13.64 -3.67
N LYS A 71 0.24 -14.67 -4.51
CA LYS A 71 1.02 -14.72 -5.74
C LYS A 71 0.45 -13.82 -6.83
N HIS A 72 -0.86 -13.71 -6.94
CA HIS A 72 -1.55 -13.06 -8.07
C HIS A 72 -2.28 -11.76 -7.68
N TYR A 73 -2.72 -11.62 -6.43
CA TYR A 73 -3.60 -10.55 -5.93
C TYR A 73 -3.14 -10.01 -4.57
N GLY A 74 -1.83 -9.83 -4.37
CA GLY A 74 -1.20 -9.49 -3.09
C GLY A 74 -1.73 -8.25 -2.36
N ASP A 75 -2.44 -7.36 -3.04
CA ASP A 75 -3.07 -6.17 -2.45
C ASP A 75 -4.45 -6.45 -1.82
N THR A 76 -5.00 -7.67 -1.97
CA THR A 76 -6.30 -8.03 -1.40
C THR A 76 -6.12 -8.59 0.00
N PRO A 77 -6.68 -7.94 1.04
CA PRO A 77 -6.58 -8.45 2.41
C PRO A 77 -7.38 -9.74 2.57
N PHE A 78 -6.76 -10.74 3.18
CA PHE A 78 -7.36 -12.02 3.56
C PHE A 78 -7.50 -12.09 5.08
N VAL A 79 -8.72 -12.30 5.55
CA VAL A 79 -9.01 -12.64 6.95
C VAL A 79 -9.32 -14.13 7.01
N MET A 80 -8.47 -14.88 7.69
CA MET A 80 -8.64 -16.34 7.83
C MET A 80 -9.52 -16.65 9.03
N ILE A 81 -10.44 -17.62 8.88
CA ILE A 81 -11.29 -18.12 9.96
C ILE A 81 -10.95 -19.58 10.19
N SER A 82 -10.92 -20.04 11.44
CA SER A 82 -10.65 -21.46 11.73
C SER A 82 -11.32 -21.95 12.99
N GLY A 83 -11.85 -23.17 12.95
CA GLY A 83 -12.39 -23.88 14.12
C GLY A 83 -11.32 -24.44 15.07
N HIS A 84 -10.05 -24.44 14.68
CA HIS A 84 -8.94 -24.90 15.52
C HIS A 84 -8.08 -23.68 15.86
N GLY A 85 -8.21 -23.24 17.10
CA GLY A 85 -7.51 -22.05 17.62
C GLY A 85 -6.07 -22.33 18.05
N ASP A 86 -5.30 -23.13 17.29
CA ASP A 86 -3.90 -23.34 17.63
C ASP A 86 -3.07 -22.13 17.18
N LEU A 87 -2.12 -21.73 18.02
CA LEU A 87 -1.27 -20.57 17.81
C LEU A 87 -0.37 -20.73 16.59
N ASP A 88 0.07 -21.96 16.29
CA ASP A 88 0.97 -22.25 15.19
C ASP A 88 0.28 -22.03 13.84
N THR A 89 -0.98 -22.44 13.70
CA THR A 89 -1.81 -22.20 12.52
C THR A 89 -2.03 -20.69 12.32
N ALA A 90 -2.34 -19.94 13.39
CA ALA A 90 -2.53 -18.50 13.32
C ALA A 90 -1.26 -17.77 12.85
N VAL A 91 -0.10 -18.11 13.44
CA VAL A 91 1.20 -17.57 13.06
C VAL A 91 1.56 -17.95 11.62
N GLY A 92 1.26 -19.18 11.20
CA GLY A 92 1.43 -19.65 9.83
C GLY A 92 0.65 -18.83 8.82
N CYS A 93 -0.63 -18.55 9.07
CA CYS A 93 -1.47 -17.70 8.22
C CYS A 93 -0.88 -16.30 8.05
N ILE A 94 -0.51 -15.64 9.14
CA ILE A 94 0.08 -14.29 9.09
C ILE A 94 1.40 -14.27 8.32
N ARG A 95 2.27 -15.26 8.55
CA ARG A 95 3.54 -15.39 7.80
C ARG A 95 3.31 -15.63 6.31
N SER A 96 2.23 -16.31 5.95
CA SER A 96 1.82 -16.55 4.56
C SER A 96 1.14 -15.33 3.90
N GLY A 97 0.99 -14.22 4.61
CA GLY A 97 0.47 -12.97 4.07
C GLY A 97 -0.99 -12.67 4.40
N ALA A 98 -1.65 -13.46 5.26
CA ALA A 98 -2.98 -13.11 5.74
C ALA A 98 -2.95 -11.78 6.51
N TYR A 99 -4.03 -11.01 6.38
CA TYR A 99 -4.21 -9.76 7.10
C TYR A 99 -4.44 -10.01 8.59
N ASP A 100 -5.32 -10.95 8.91
CA ASP A 100 -5.64 -11.39 10.28
C ASP A 100 -6.16 -12.83 10.30
N TYR A 101 -6.23 -13.39 11.50
CA TYR A 101 -6.76 -14.71 11.80
C TYR A 101 -7.79 -14.62 12.92
N ILE A 102 -8.94 -15.28 12.76
CA ILE A 102 -10.05 -15.29 13.71
C ILE A 102 -10.45 -16.73 14.01
N ALA A 103 -10.45 -17.10 15.30
CA ALA A 103 -10.92 -18.42 15.75
C ALA A 103 -12.46 -18.51 15.72
N LYS A 104 -13.00 -19.66 15.33
CA LYS A 104 -14.44 -20.01 15.46
C LYS A 104 -14.76 -20.49 16.91
N PRO A 105 -15.89 -20.11 17.52
CA PRO A 105 -16.85 -19.13 17.01
C PRO A 105 -16.29 -17.71 17.08
N PRO A 106 -16.46 -16.91 16.01
CA PRO A 106 -15.90 -15.57 15.99
C PRO A 106 -16.58 -14.65 17.00
N ASP A 107 -15.79 -13.91 17.77
CA ASP A 107 -16.30 -12.75 18.50
C ASP A 107 -16.76 -11.70 17.49
N LEU A 108 -18.04 -11.29 17.60
CA LEU A 108 -18.67 -10.40 16.64
C LEU A 108 -17.96 -9.04 16.55
N ASN A 109 -17.58 -8.47 17.70
CA ASN A 109 -16.93 -7.16 17.74
C ASN A 109 -15.52 -7.23 17.11
N ARG A 110 -14.78 -8.30 17.40
CA ARG A 110 -13.47 -8.54 16.78
C ARG A 110 -13.59 -8.71 15.27
N LEU A 111 -14.52 -9.54 14.80
CA LEU A 111 -14.75 -9.79 13.38
C LEU A 111 -15.06 -8.48 12.63
N ILE A 112 -16.02 -7.69 13.10
CA ILE A 112 -16.41 -6.43 12.49
C ILE A 112 -15.24 -5.43 12.50
N THR A 113 -14.53 -5.32 13.62
CA THR A 113 -13.38 -4.42 13.73
C THR A 113 -12.27 -4.79 12.73
N THR A 114 -11.94 -6.08 12.62
CA THR A 114 -10.93 -6.58 11.67
C THR A 114 -11.35 -6.30 10.23
N ILE A 115 -12.60 -6.54 9.88
CA ILE A 115 -13.14 -6.27 8.54
C ILE A 115 -13.04 -4.79 8.19
N ARG A 116 -13.47 -3.89 9.08
CA ARG A 116 -13.36 -2.43 8.87
C ARG A 116 -11.92 -2.01 8.65
N GLN A 117 -11.01 -2.44 9.49
CA GLN A 117 -9.58 -2.11 9.40
C GLN A 117 -8.96 -2.63 8.09
N ALA A 118 -9.30 -3.84 7.67
CA ALA A 118 -8.83 -4.42 6.42
C ALA A 118 -9.32 -3.62 5.20
N LEU A 119 -10.61 -3.26 5.17
CA LEU A 119 -11.20 -2.46 4.10
C LEU A 119 -10.63 -1.03 4.06
N ASP A 120 -10.42 -0.40 5.21
CA ASP A 120 -9.84 0.93 5.29
C ASP A 120 -8.38 0.93 4.83
N ARG A 121 -7.59 -0.07 5.22
CA ARG A 121 -6.23 -0.25 4.71
C ARG A 121 -6.22 -0.38 3.18
N LYS A 122 -7.09 -1.20 2.60
CA LYS A 122 -7.22 -1.36 1.14
C LYS A 122 -7.51 -0.03 0.44
N LYS A 123 -8.47 0.74 0.98
CA LYS A 123 -8.80 2.08 0.46
C LYS A 123 -7.62 3.03 0.51
N LEU A 124 -6.90 3.09 1.64
CA LEU A 124 -5.73 3.96 1.81
C LEU A 124 -4.60 3.58 0.83
N VAL A 125 -4.35 2.29 0.63
CA VAL A 125 -3.34 1.81 -0.34
C VAL A 125 -3.74 2.22 -1.76
N ALA A 126 -5.00 1.98 -2.16
CA ALA A 126 -5.50 2.35 -3.48
C ALA A 126 -5.46 3.87 -3.72
N GLU A 127 -5.84 4.67 -2.70
CA GLU A 127 -5.76 6.13 -2.80
C GLU A 127 -4.32 6.62 -2.91
N ASN A 128 -3.40 6.06 -2.12
CA ASN A 128 -1.98 6.38 -2.21
C ASN A 128 -1.42 6.07 -3.60
N GLN A 129 -1.73 4.89 -4.15
CA GLN A 129 -1.33 4.52 -5.52
C GLN A 129 -1.92 5.49 -6.55
N ARG A 130 -3.19 5.89 -6.41
CA ARG A 130 -3.83 6.86 -7.30
C ARG A 130 -3.18 8.23 -7.23
N LEU A 131 -2.85 8.69 -6.02
CA LEU A 131 -2.18 9.98 -5.82
C LEU A 131 -0.75 9.96 -6.40
N ARG A 132 -0.01 8.87 -6.18
CA ARG A 132 1.32 8.68 -6.78
C ARG A 132 1.26 8.74 -8.31
N LYS A 133 0.36 7.98 -8.94
CA LYS A 133 0.18 8.02 -10.41
C LYS A 133 -0.14 9.42 -10.94
N LYS A 134 -0.89 10.25 -10.18
CA LYS A 134 -1.16 11.65 -10.56
C LYS A 134 0.10 12.52 -10.49
N VAL A 135 0.92 12.34 -9.45
CA VAL A 135 2.19 13.06 -9.30
C VAL A 135 3.15 12.63 -10.41
N ASP A 136 3.31 11.33 -10.64
CA ASP A 136 4.18 10.78 -11.68
C ASP A 136 3.82 11.35 -13.06
N LYS A 137 2.53 11.38 -13.39
CA LYS A 137 2.04 11.96 -14.67
C LYS A 137 2.31 13.45 -14.79
N LYS A 138 2.29 14.20 -13.68
CA LYS A 138 2.59 15.64 -13.67
C LYS A 138 4.04 15.92 -14.06
N PHE A 139 4.95 15.02 -13.70
CA PHE A 139 6.39 15.14 -13.94
C PHE A 139 6.90 14.24 -15.09
N GLU A 140 6.01 13.81 -15.97
CA GLU A 140 6.37 13.06 -17.16
C GLU A 140 7.10 13.99 -18.16
N MET A 141 8.27 13.54 -18.61
CA MET A 141 9.06 14.27 -19.62
C MET A 141 8.51 13.96 -21.02
N VAL A 142 7.77 14.89 -21.59
CA VAL A 142 7.12 14.74 -22.89
C VAL A 142 8.00 15.34 -24.00
N GLY A 143 8.20 14.61 -25.10
CA GLY A 143 8.94 15.04 -26.29
C GLY A 143 9.89 13.96 -26.81
N GLU A 144 10.28 14.07 -28.09
CA GLU A 144 11.10 13.09 -28.84
C GLU A 144 12.36 13.71 -29.46
N SER A 145 12.79 14.90 -28.99
CA SER A 145 13.96 15.54 -29.52
C SER A 145 15.25 14.82 -29.07
N ALA A 146 16.29 14.81 -29.91
CA ALA A 146 17.59 14.21 -29.58
C ALA A 146 18.20 14.79 -28.29
N ALA A 147 17.96 16.09 -28.02
CA ALA A 147 18.42 16.72 -26.77
C ALA A 147 17.72 16.14 -25.54
N LEU A 148 16.41 15.89 -25.61
CA LEU A 148 15.68 15.24 -24.52
C LEU A 148 16.10 13.79 -24.32
N GLU A 149 16.39 13.07 -25.39
CA GLU A 149 16.87 11.69 -25.32
C GLU A 149 18.22 11.62 -24.60
N THR A 150 19.14 12.50 -24.91
CA THR A 150 20.41 12.62 -24.17
C THR A 150 20.19 12.87 -22.67
N VAL A 151 19.21 13.71 -22.30
CA VAL A 151 18.87 13.96 -20.90
C VAL A 151 18.29 12.69 -20.23
N ARG A 152 17.43 11.94 -20.92
CA ARG A 152 16.87 10.66 -20.40
C ARG A 152 17.98 9.65 -20.14
N GLU A 153 18.91 9.47 -21.09
CA GLU A 153 20.05 8.57 -20.91
C GLU A 153 20.90 8.94 -19.68
N VAL A 154 21.13 10.23 -19.45
CA VAL A 154 21.88 10.69 -18.27
C VAL A 154 21.09 10.42 -16.99
N ILE A 155 19.77 10.67 -16.97
CA ILE A 155 18.90 10.36 -15.84
C ILE A 155 18.95 8.87 -15.50
N GLU A 156 18.81 7.98 -16.49
CA GLU A 156 18.84 6.52 -16.29
C GLU A 156 20.18 6.03 -15.72
N LYS A 157 21.28 6.63 -16.14
CA LYS A 157 22.63 6.30 -15.65
C LYS A 157 22.86 6.79 -14.21
N VAL A 158 22.33 7.97 -13.86
CA VAL A 158 22.61 8.62 -12.58
C VAL A 158 21.63 8.20 -11.49
N ALA A 159 20.35 7.98 -11.81
CA ALA A 159 19.31 7.71 -10.84
C ALA A 159 19.57 6.51 -9.90
N PRO A 160 20.14 5.37 -10.36
CA PRO A 160 20.45 4.25 -9.47
C PRO A 160 21.65 4.49 -8.53
N THR A 161 22.37 5.60 -8.70
CA THR A 161 23.58 5.92 -7.92
C THR A 161 23.29 6.89 -6.78
N ASP A 162 24.22 7.01 -5.82
CA ASP A 162 24.19 8.05 -4.78
C ASP A 162 24.93 9.34 -5.17
N ALA A 163 25.16 9.55 -6.46
CA ALA A 163 25.86 10.73 -6.97
C ALA A 163 25.07 12.02 -6.69
N ARG A 164 25.79 13.09 -6.40
CA ARG A 164 25.22 14.44 -6.32
C ARG A 164 25.01 14.98 -7.73
N VAL A 165 23.82 15.46 -8.03
CA VAL A 165 23.47 15.97 -9.36
C VAL A 165 23.24 17.47 -9.30
N LEU A 166 23.89 18.23 -10.18
CA LEU A 166 23.61 19.63 -10.42
C LEU A 166 22.82 19.77 -11.73
N ILE A 167 21.61 20.32 -11.65
CA ILE A 167 20.73 20.56 -12.79
C ILE A 167 20.73 22.06 -13.09
N THR A 168 21.21 22.44 -14.28
CA THR A 168 21.28 23.84 -14.72
C THR A 168 20.42 24.08 -15.95
N GLY A 169 19.97 25.31 -16.14
CA GLY A 169 19.17 25.71 -17.31
C GLY A 169 18.34 26.98 -17.03
N PRO A 170 17.77 27.60 -18.06
CA PRO A 170 16.92 28.80 -17.91
C PRO A 170 15.64 28.50 -17.14
N ASN A 171 14.97 29.56 -16.70
CA ASN A 171 13.68 29.41 -16.04
C ASN A 171 12.65 28.81 -17.00
N GLY A 172 11.83 27.88 -16.49
CA GLY A 172 10.82 27.17 -17.29
C GLY A 172 11.37 26.01 -18.15
N SER A 173 12.69 25.69 -18.12
CA SER A 173 13.27 24.59 -18.91
C SER A 173 12.97 23.18 -18.42
N GLY A 174 12.19 23.01 -17.35
CA GLY A 174 11.82 21.68 -16.85
C GLY A 174 12.81 21.05 -15.86
N LYS A 175 13.69 21.83 -15.21
CA LYS A 175 14.64 21.32 -14.20
C LYS A 175 13.98 20.49 -13.10
N GLU A 176 12.78 20.90 -12.66
CA GLU A 176 11.98 20.18 -11.66
C GLU A 176 11.54 18.80 -12.17
N ILE A 177 11.18 18.69 -13.46
CA ILE A 177 10.82 17.42 -14.09
C ILE A 177 12.02 16.46 -14.05
N VAL A 178 13.23 16.95 -14.42
CA VAL A 178 14.46 16.16 -14.38
C VAL A 178 14.75 15.66 -12.95
N ALA A 179 14.65 16.52 -11.94
CA ALA A 179 14.86 16.16 -10.54
C ALA A 179 13.89 15.09 -10.05
N ASN A 180 12.60 15.23 -10.38
CA ASN A 180 11.57 14.24 -10.08
C ASN A 180 11.81 12.91 -10.79
N GLN A 181 12.20 12.92 -12.08
CA GLN A 181 12.53 11.70 -12.83
C GLN A 181 13.72 10.96 -12.23
N ILE A 182 14.78 11.66 -11.82
CA ILE A 182 15.91 11.05 -11.10
C ILE A 182 15.43 10.38 -9.82
N HIS A 183 14.58 11.04 -9.02
CA HIS A 183 14.04 10.46 -7.80
C HIS A 183 13.17 9.22 -8.07
N GLN A 184 12.27 9.29 -9.06
CA GLN A 184 11.39 8.18 -9.44
C GLN A 184 12.16 6.92 -9.87
N LEU A 185 13.28 7.09 -10.58
CA LEU A 185 14.13 5.99 -11.05
C LEU A 185 15.20 5.56 -10.03
N SER A 186 15.31 6.25 -8.90
CA SER A 186 16.30 5.94 -7.85
C SER A 186 15.87 4.81 -6.93
N ALA A 187 16.81 4.24 -6.20
CA ALA A 187 16.53 3.29 -5.11
C ALA A 187 15.66 3.90 -3.99
N ARG A 188 15.54 5.23 -3.94
CA ARG A 188 14.76 6.01 -2.96
C ARG A 188 13.38 6.43 -3.48
N SER A 189 12.91 5.93 -4.62
CA SER A 189 11.63 6.27 -5.25
C SER A 189 10.39 6.08 -4.35
N ARG A 190 10.49 5.23 -3.31
CA ARG A 190 9.43 5.02 -2.32
C ARG A 190 9.49 5.99 -1.13
N GLN A 191 10.58 6.74 -1.00
CA GLN A 191 10.76 7.73 0.08
C GLN A 191 10.19 9.08 -0.34
N ALA A 192 10.07 10.01 0.62
CA ALA A 192 9.61 11.36 0.33
C ALA A 192 10.65 12.13 -0.51
N PHE A 193 10.19 12.82 -1.55
CA PHE A 193 10.97 13.81 -2.28
C PHE A 193 10.82 15.16 -1.57
N ILE A 194 11.88 15.64 -0.95
CA ILE A 194 11.86 16.88 -0.15
C ILE A 194 12.42 18.01 -1.01
N GLU A 195 11.55 18.97 -1.29
CA GLU A 195 11.91 20.20 -2.03
C GLU A 195 12.19 21.33 -1.04
N VAL A 196 13.34 21.98 -1.19
CA VAL A 196 13.72 23.14 -0.37
C VAL A 196 13.98 24.33 -1.29
N ASN A 197 13.13 25.37 -1.15
CA ASN A 197 13.36 26.64 -1.84
C ASN A 197 14.32 27.50 -1.01
N CYS A 198 15.62 27.40 -1.27
CA CYS A 198 16.64 28.15 -0.55
C CYS A 198 16.46 29.68 -0.68
N ALA A 199 15.88 30.17 -1.78
CA ALA A 199 15.63 31.60 -1.95
C ALA A 199 14.52 32.16 -1.07
N ALA A 200 13.64 31.28 -0.56
CA ALA A 200 12.57 31.66 0.36
C ALA A 200 13.00 31.65 1.85
N ILE A 201 14.18 31.12 2.14
CA ILE A 201 14.73 31.05 3.51
C ILE A 201 15.66 32.25 3.73
N PRO A 202 15.50 33.04 4.79
CA PRO A 202 16.45 34.08 5.14
C PRO A 202 17.86 33.52 5.29
N SER A 203 18.86 34.21 4.76
CA SER A 203 20.27 33.76 4.76
C SER A 203 20.79 33.37 6.15
N GLU A 204 20.33 34.07 7.19
CA GLU A 204 20.69 33.84 8.58
C GLU A 204 20.12 32.55 9.18
N LEU A 205 19.07 31.98 8.57
CA LEU A 205 18.38 30.79 9.04
C LEU A 205 18.64 29.54 8.18
N ILE A 206 19.25 29.69 7.01
CA ILE A 206 19.38 28.61 6.04
C ILE A 206 20.16 27.40 6.58
N GLU A 207 21.23 27.65 7.34
CA GLU A 207 22.03 26.59 7.98
C GLU A 207 21.20 25.85 9.05
N SER A 208 20.47 26.61 9.86
CA SER A 208 19.61 26.04 10.90
C SER A 208 18.44 25.22 10.34
N GLU A 209 17.84 25.67 9.25
CA GLU A 209 16.72 24.93 8.59
C GLU A 209 17.22 23.66 7.88
N LEU A 210 18.40 23.69 7.24
CA LEU A 210 18.93 22.56 6.49
C LEU A 210 19.61 21.50 7.37
N PHE A 211 20.34 21.93 8.42
CA PHE A 211 21.21 21.05 9.21
C PHE A 211 20.78 20.95 10.68
N GLY A 212 19.80 21.75 11.09
CA GLY A 212 19.39 21.85 12.48
C GLY A 212 20.38 22.63 13.35
N HIS A 213 20.05 22.75 14.63
CA HIS A 213 20.89 23.42 15.62
C HIS A 213 20.71 22.81 17.01
N THR A 214 21.72 22.98 17.86
CA THR A 214 21.64 22.68 19.28
C THR A 214 21.18 23.92 20.04
N LYS A 215 20.54 23.71 21.19
CA LYS A 215 20.13 24.80 22.10
C LYS A 215 21.34 25.68 22.43
N GLY A 216 21.18 27.01 22.29
CA GLY A 216 22.20 28.00 22.62
C GLY A 216 23.22 28.29 21.50
N SER A 217 23.10 27.69 20.30
CA SER A 217 24.00 27.97 19.17
C SER A 217 23.88 29.40 18.62
N PHE A 218 22.72 30.05 18.82
CA PHE A 218 22.50 31.47 18.54
C PHE A 218 21.41 32.04 19.46
N THR A 219 21.24 33.35 19.47
CA THR A 219 20.39 34.07 20.45
C THR A 219 18.96 33.58 20.56
N SER A 220 18.38 33.03 19.49
CA SER A 220 17.01 32.51 19.43
C SER A 220 16.92 30.98 19.50
N ALA A 221 18.01 30.27 19.71
CA ALA A 221 18.04 28.80 19.80
C ALA A 221 17.60 28.32 21.20
N ILE A 222 16.28 28.28 21.43
CA ILE A 222 15.69 27.91 22.73
C ILE A 222 15.72 26.40 22.99
N LYS A 223 15.71 25.58 21.93
CA LYS A 223 15.70 24.11 21.99
C LYS A 223 16.48 23.50 20.81
N ASP A 224 16.87 22.22 20.95
CA ASP A 224 17.45 21.47 19.87
C ASP A 224 16.43 21.30 18.73
N ARG A 225 16.88 21.43 17.49
CA ARG A 225 16.08 21.20 16.27
C ARG A 225 16.88 20.39 15.26
N LYS A 226 16.24 19.39 14.66
CA LYS A 226 16.80 18.69 13.52
C LYS A 226 16.48 19.49 12.25
N GLY A 227 17.39 19.44 11.28
CA GLY A 227 17.18 20.02 9.97
C GLY A 227 16.14 19.27 9.12
#